data_7dbccb1b8f5aec641a2ea75ca66449d4
#
_entry.id   7dbccb1b8f5aec641a2ea75ca66449d4
#
_cell.length_a   1.000
_cell.length_b   1.000
_cell.length_c   1.000
_cell.angle_alpha   90.00
_cell.angle_beta   90.00
_cell.angle_gamma   90.00
#
_symmetry.space_group_name_H-M   'P 1'
#
loop_
_entity.id
_entity.type
_entity.pdbx_description
1 polymer ?
#
loop_
_entity_poly.entity_id
_entity_poly.type
_entity_poly.pdbx_seq_one_letter_code
_entity_poly.pdbx_strand_id
1 'polypeptide(L)'
;MDIAWIEWINVLFRFTHVLAAIMWIGNSLLFTWMELNLVVPRTDDAKGQPRDPDLMGTLDMLHGGGVFHLEKRVMHAHAIPERLHWFKWQSYTTWITGLVLLGALFWSNGTTLLDATRTALSPATAVLCSLAGLLGGWLVYDGIWRSPLGRKPILAATASLLALFTAAHFYGQIFNGRALFLQIGAMMGTFMSANVFVHIMGNQHKFMRSLRQGRPYDSRYGKAAKSRSLHNHYMTFPVLFLMLSAHFPRLYAADWNVPILAIVVIALMAIKHLMNSRYHFKYWLWWIFGTVAVSAHLIGILLHLPPPAALAQGAMPPDPAVLSGKTLFQTQACATCHMQGSSQIGPSLYGIYGTTQELADGSRALVDDAYIKTSLLDPASQVVKGFAPAMPSFAGKLDDGQVADLIAYIRSLTPQIPRAQAAP
;
A
#
# COMPACT_ATOMS: atom_id res chain seq x y z
N MET A 1 -21.44 -18.08 3.04
CA MET A 1 -21.89 -16.73 2.62
C MET A 1 -22.03 -16.80 1.11
N ASP A 2 -23.19 -16.43 0.60
CA ASP A 2 -23.46 -16.51 -0.84
C ASP A 2 -22.48 -15.58 -1.60
N ILE A 3 -21.92 -16.04 -2.72
CA ILE A 3 -20.91 -15.31 -3.51
C ILE A 3 -21.39 -13.89 -3.85
N ALA A 4 -22.68 -13.75 -4.15
CA ALA A 4 -23.32 -12.47 -4.45
C ALA A 4 -23.15 -11.42 -3.33
N TRP A 5 -23.26 -11.80 -2.06
CA TRP A 5 -23.09 -10.86 -0.94
C TRP A 5 -21.67 -10.38 -0.77
N ILE A 6 -20.68 -11.25 -1.01
CA ILE A 6 -19.25 -10.87 -0.96
C ILE A 6 -18.92 -9.85 -2.06
N GLU A 7 -19.48 -10.03 -3.25
CA GLU A 7 -19.30 -9.07 -4.35
C GLU A 7 -19.90 -7.70 -4.03
N TRP A 8 -21.12 -7.67 -3.49
CA TRP A 8 -21.74 -6.41 -3.07
C TRP A 8 -20.96 -5.70 -1.95
N ILE A 9 -20.49 -6.44 -0.95
CA ILE A 9 -19.62 -5.91 0.10
C ILE A 9 -18.33 -5.33 -0.54
N ASN A 10 -17.71 -6.05 -1.46
CA ASN A 10 -16.51 -5.61 -2.14
C ASN A 10 -16.76 -4.30 -2.90
N VAL A 11 -17.81 -4.22 -3.72
CA VAL A 11 -18.11 -3.01 -4.50
C VAL A 11 -18.41 -1.83 -3.59
N LEU A 12 -19.33 -1.99 -2.63
CA LEU A 12 -19.77 -0.92 -1.74
C LEU A 12 -18.62 -0.39 -0.87
N PHE A 13 -17.92 -1.30 -0.18
CA PHE A 13 -16.85 -0.89 0.73
C PHE A 13 -15.61 -0.41 0.00
N ARG A 14 -15.31 -0.93 -1.19
CA ARG A 14 -14.21 -0.41 -2.02
C ARG A 14 -14.50 1.00 -2.51
N PHE A 15 -15.71 1.25 -3.01
CA PHE A 15 -16.11 2.60 -3.44
C PHE A 15 -16.06 3.59 -2.27
N THR A 16 -16.65 3.23 -1.11
CA THR A 16 -16.63 4.07 0.09
C THR A 16 -15.22 4.30 0.61
N HIS A 17 -14.36 3.26 0.59
CA HIS A 17 -12.95 3.36 1.00
C HIS A 17 -12.18 4.34 0.12
N VAL A 18 -12.31 4.23 -1.20
CA VAL A 18 -11.64 5.12 -2.15
C VAL A 18 -12.13 6.55 -1.99
N LEU A 19 -13.46 6.76 -1.88
CA LEU A 19 -14.02 8.09 -1.69
C LEU A 19 -13.54 8.75 -0.38
N ALA A 20 -13.59 8.02 0.73
CA ALA A 20 -13.11 8.51 2.02
C ALA A 20 -11.59 8.79 2.01
N ALA A 21 -10.80 7.94 1.34
CA ALA A 21 -9.36 8.12 1.18
C ALA A 21 -9.03 9.37 0.36
N ILE A 22 -9.74 9.60 -0.76
CA ILE A 22 -9.58 10.81 -1.58
C ILE A 22 -9.87 12.05 -0.75
N MET A 23 -10.96 12.06 0.01
CA MET A 23 -11.32 13.18 0.89
C MET A 23 -10.26 13.40 1.98
N TRP A 24 -9.76 12.33 2.59
CA TRP A 24 -8.74 12.44 3.63
C TRP A 24 -7.41 12.97 3.10
N ILE A 25 -6.94 12.40 1.99
CA ILE A 25 -5.70 12.83 1.32
C ILE A 25 -5.84 14.27 0.83
N GLY A 26 -6.96 14.61 0.18
CA GLY A 26 -7.25 15.95 -0.30
C GLY A 26 -7.22 17.00 0.81
N ASN A 27 -7.90 16.72 1.93
CA ASN A 27 -7.87 17.60 3.10
C ASN A 27 -6.47 17.74 3.69
N SER A 28 -5.70 16.65 3.80
CA SER A 28 -4.32 16.69 4.30
C SER A 28 -3.42 17.56 3.43
N LEU A 29 -3.56 17.46 2.11
CA LEU A 29 -2.80 18.27 1.16
C LEU A 29 -3.23 19.73 1.21
N LEU A 30 -4.54 20.00 1.28
CA LEU A 30 -5.10 21.35 1.35
C LEU A 30 -4.67 22.07 2.64
N PHE A 31 -4.82 21.45 3.80
CA PHE A 31 -4.40 22.05 5.06
C PHE A 31 -2.89 22.32 5.11
N THR A 32 -2.08 21.43 4.57
CA THR A 32 -0.63 21.66 4.46
C THR A 32 -0.33 22.81 3.50
N TRP A 33 -1.03 22.89 2.37
CA TRP A 33 -0.88 23.99 1.42
C TRP A 33 -1.30 25.31 2.06
N MET A 34 -2.43 25.36 2.75
CA MET A 34 -2.86 26.56 3.48
C MET A 34 -1.82 27.01 4.50
N GLU A 35 -1.30 26.08 5.32
CA GLU A 35 -0.27 26.36 6.32
C GLU A 35 1.00 26.97 5.72
N LEU A 36 1.42 26.50 4.54
CA LEU A 36 2.62 26.95 3.83
C LEU A 36 2.42 28.29 3.10
N ASN A 37 1.18 28.69 2.85
CA ASN A 37 0.84 29.93 2.11
C ASN A 37 0.21 31.00 3.00
N LEU A 38 0.17 30.81 4.31
CA LEU A 38 -0.26 31.84 5.23
C LEU A 38 0.67 33.06 5.13
N VAL A 39 0.09 34.23 4.85
CA VAL A 39 0.80 35.50 4.88
C VAL A 39 0.75 36.00 6.32
N VAL A 40 1.92 36.10 6.94
CA VAL A 40 2.03 36.69 8.27
C VAL A 40 1.99 38.23 8.10
N PRO A 41 1.04 38.95 8.71
CA PRO A 41 0.98 40.41 8.62
C PRO A 41 2.29 41.01 9.07
N ARG A 42 2.82 41.98 8.30
CA ARG A 42 3.97 42.77 8.74
C ARG A 42 3.57 43.64 9.94
N THR A 43 4.56 44.04 10.72
CA THR A 43 4.40 44.77 12.00
C THR A 43 3.62 46.07 11.89
N ASP A 44 3.55 46.65 10.68
CA ASP A 44 2.79 47.86 10.38
C ASP A 44 1.91 47.57 9.16
N ASP A 45 0.60 47.49 9.36
CA ASP A 45 -0.30 47.62 8.21
C ASP A 45 -0.23 49.07 7.70
N ALA A 46 -0.68 49.28 6.45
CA ALA A 46 -0.63 50.61 5.81
C ALA A 46 -1.38 51.74 6.55
N LYS A 47 -2.00 51.43 7.70
CA LYS A 47 -2.75 52.33 8.56
C LYS A 47 -2.08 52.55 9.91
N GLY A 48 -0.86 52.02 10.16
CA GLY A 48 -0.13 52.21 11.43
C GLY A 48 -0.79 51.57 12.64
N GLN A 49 -1.70 50.61 12.46
CA GLN A 49 -2.34 49.92 13.58
C GLN A 49 -1.41 48.85 14.14
N PRO A 50 -1.37 48.66 15.49
CA PRO A 50 -0.57 47.61 16.09
C PRO A 50 -1.02 46.25 15.58
N ARG A 51 -0.05 45.39 15.27
CA ARG A 51 -0.29 43.99 14.85
C ARG A 51 -1.14 43.28 15.89
N ASP A 52 -2.24 42.63 15.46
CA ASP A 52 -3.01 41.75 16.31
C ASP A 52 -2.12 40.59 16.77
N PRO A 53 -1.77 40.48 18.06
CA PRO A 53 -0.86 39.45 18.56
C PRO A 53 -1.41 38.04 18.43
N ASP A 54 -2.71 37.89 18.22
CA ASP A 54 -3.40 36.62 18.11
C ASP A 54 -3.47 36.13 16.64
N LEU A 55 -3.22 37.01 15.67
CA LEU A 55 -3.26 36.66 14.26
C LEU A 55 -1.96 35.98 13.83
N MET A 56 -2.05 34.66 13.52
CA MET A 56 -0.91 33.85 13.05
C MET A 56 -0.66 34.00 11.56
N GLY A 57 -1.67 34.37 10.78
CA GLY A 57 -1.58 34.60 9.34
C GLY A 57 -2.94 34.58 8.66
N THR A 58 -2.99 35.12 7.44
CA THR A 58 -4.18 35.19 6.59
C THR A 58 -3.93 34.49 5.26
N LEU A 59 -4.99 34.06 4.61
CA LEU A 59 -4.95 33.45 3.29
C LEU A 59 -6.23 33.76 2.53
N ASP A 60 -6.09 34.28 1.31
CA ASP A 60 -7.20 34.54 0.40
C ASP A 60 -7.26 33.48 -0.69
N MET A 61 -8.43 32.88 -0.89
CA MET A 61 -8.64 31.84 -1.91
C MET A 61 -9.84 32.19 -2.79
N LEU A 62 -9.62 32.30 -4.09
CA LEU A 62 -10.70 32.50 -5.06
C LEU A 62 -11.35 31.15 -5.40
N HIS A 63 -12.66 31.03 -5.20
CA HIS A 63 -13.42 29.86 -5.66
C HIS A 63 -14.89 30.24 -5.90
N GLY A 64 -15.47 29.72 -7.01
CA GLY A 64 -16.87 29.93 -7.34
C GLY A 64 -17.28 31.40 -7.53
N GLY A 65 -16.34 32.25 -7.99
CA GLY A 65 -16.59 33.68 -8.20
C GLY A 65 -16.52 34.56 -6.95
N GLY A 66 -16.21 33.97 -5.78
CA GLY A 66 -16.02 34.67 -4.51
C GLY A 66 -14.64 34.42 -3.91
N VAL A 67 -14.23 35.29 -2.99
CA VAL A 67 -12.97 35.15 -2.24
C VAL A 67 -13.28 34.65 -0.83
N PHE A 68 -12.68 33.50 -0.48
CA PHE A 68 -12.65 33.05 0.91
C PHE A 68 -11.47 33.69 1.61
N HIS A 69 -11.75 34.52 2.62
CA HIS A 69 -10.74 35.07 3.50
C HIS A 69 -10.63 34.19 4.75
N LEU A 70 -9.46 33.62 4.96
CA LEU A 70 -9.17 32.73 6.09
C LEU A 70 -8.15 33.37 7.01
N GLU A 71 -8.46 33.38 8.29
CA GLU A 71 -7.55 33.80 9.35
C GLU A 71 -7.19 32.59 10.22
N LYS A 72 -5.90 32.42 10.46
CA LYS A 72 -5.40 31.51 11.48
C LYS A 72 -5.05 32.31 12.72
N ARG A 73 -5.74 32.02 13.82
CA ARG A 73 -5.61 32.77 15.06
C ARG A 73 -5.23 31.87 16.24
N VAL A 74 -4.56 32.45 17.22
CA VAL A 74 -4.42 31.86 18.56
C VAL A 74 -5.81 31.82 19.20
N MET A 75 -6.19 30.69 19.76
CA MET A 75 -7.51 30.49 20.35
C MET A 75 -7.49 30.80 21.86
N HIS A 76 -8.40 31.65 22.30
CA HIS A 76 -8.64 32.00 23.71
C HIS A 76 -9.99 31.46 24.18
N ALA A 77 -10.17 31.36 25.52
CA ALA A 77 -11.38 30.83 26.12
C ALA A 77 -12.66 31.61 25.72
N HIS A 78 -12.56 32.95 25.61
CA HIS A 78 -13.66 33.84 25.22
C HIS A 78 -13.91 33.88 23.70
N ALA A 79 -13.01 33.34 22.89
CA ALA A 79 -13.07 33.39 21.44
C ALA A 79 -13.31 32.00 20.81
N ILE A 80 -13.82 31.03 21.58
CA ILE A 80 -14.12 29.69 21.06
C ILE A 80 -15.34 29.78 20.15
N PRO A 81 -15.25 29.39 18.86
CA PRO A 81 -16.39 29.38 17.95
C PRO A 81 -17.49 28.45 18.45
N GLU A 82 -18.77 28.87 18.34
CA GLU A 82 -19.91 28.03 18.66
C GLU A 82 -19.92 26.73 17.84
N ARG A 83 -19.57 26.83 16.56
CA ARG A 83 -19.47 25.69 15.64
C ARG A 83 -18.03 25.46 15.22
N LEU A 84 -17.46 24.36 15.71
CA LEU A 84 -16.10 23.93 15.35
C LEU A 84 -16.17 22.62 14.57
N HIS A 85 -15.71 22.64 13.33
CA HIS A 85 -15.70 21.47 12.48
C HIS A 85 -14.43 20.61 12.71
N TRP A 86 -14.61 19.29 12.76
CA TRP A 86 -13.55 18.32 13.06
C TRP A 86 -13.38 17.37 11.88
N PHE A 87 -12.21 17.40 11.25
CA PHE A 87 -11.88 16.58 10.09
C PHE A 87 -11.31 15.21 10.51
N LYS A 88 -12.14 14.37 11.10
CA LYS A 88 -11.74 13.04 11.62
C LYS A 88 -12.44 11.89 10.90
N TRP A 89 -13.68 12.09 10.45
CA TRP A 89 -14.51 11.02 9.90
C TRP A 89 -13.95 10.42 8.62
N GLN A 90 -13.26 11.20 7.79
CA GLN A 90 -12.61 10.72 6.57
C GLN A 90 -11.58 9.63 6.89
N SER A 91 -10.71 9.86 7.90
CA SER A 91 -9.71 8.87 8.29
C SER A 91 -10.34 7.63 8.93
N TYR A 92 -11.38 7.82 9.76
CA TYR A 92 -12.09 6.70 10.42
C TYR A 92 -12.83 5.84 9.40
N THR A 93 -13.57 6.46 8.47
CA THR A 93 -14.27 5.75 7.41
C THR A 93 -13.29 5.01 6.51
N THR A 94 -12.17 5.63 6.12
CA THR A 94 -11.12 4.96 5.34
C THR A 94 -10.60 3.71 6.06
N TRP A 95 -10.27 3.83 7.34
CA TRP A 95 -9.72 2.70 8.10
C TRP A 95 -10.74 1.58 8.31
N ILE A 96 -11.96 1.91 8.73
CA ILE A 96 -13.04 0.92 8.95
C ILE A 96 -13.36 0.16 7.67
N THR A 97 -13.55 0.88 6.56
CA THR A 97 -13.84 0.26 5.27
C THR A 97 -12.66 -0.58 4.76
N GLY A 98 -11.42 -0.14 5.02
CA GLY A 98 -10.21 -0.92 4.73
C GLY A 98 -10.15 -2.23 5.52
N LEU A 99 -10.51 -2.22 6.81
CA LEU A 99 -10.60 -3.46 7.62
C LEU A 99 -11.69 -4.41 7.09
N VAL A 100 -12.86 -3.88 6.72
CA VAL A 100 -13.93 -4.71 6.12
C VAL A 100 -13.44 -5.35 4.82
N LEU A 101 -12.73 -4.61 3.97
CA LEU A 101 -12.16 -5.14 2.73
C LEU A 101 -11.08 -6.21 3.00
N LEU A 102 -10.19 -6.00 3.96
CA LEU A 102 -9.22 -7.04 4.38
C LEU A 102 -9.95 -8.28 4.88
N GLY A 103 -10.99 -8.11 5.71
CA GLY A 103 -11.83 -9.20 6.20
C GLY A 103 -12.47 -9.99 5.07
N ALA A 104 -13.15 -9.30 4.15
CA ALA A 104 -13.89 -9.93 3.07
C ALA A 104 -12.97 -10.59 2.01
N LEU A 105 -11.82 -9.97 1.69
CA LEU A 105 -10.99 -10.41 0.57
C LEU A 105 -9.83 -11.32 0.98
N PHE A 106 -9.33 -11.20 2.21
CA PHE A 106 -8.15 -11.92 2.66
C PHE A 106 -8.38 -12.77 3.92
N TRP A 107 -9.09 -12.26 4.93
CA TRP A 107 -9.23 -12.99 6.19
C TRP A 107 -10.36 -14.02 6.16
N SER A 108 -11.37 -13.85 5.31
CA SER A 108 -12.43 -14.85 5.07
C SER A 108 -11.87 -16.15 4.47
N ASN A 109 -10.80 -16.04 3.71
CA ASN A 109 -10.03 -17.16 3.20
C ASN A 109 -8.53 -16.85 3.29
N GLY A 110 -7.91 -17.23 4.42
CA GLY A 110 -6.50 -16.94 4.70
C GLY A 110 -5.51 -17.53 3.70
N THR A 111 -5.93 -18.45 2.82
CA THR A 111 -5.07 -18.98 1.75
C THR A 111 -4.70 -17.88 0.74
N THR A 112 -5.53 -16.84 0.59
CA THR A 112 -5.24 -15.70 -0.28
C THR A 112 -4.07 -14.85 0.19
N LEU A 113 -3.66 -14.97 1.45
CA LEU A 113 -2.48 -14.31 2.02
C LEU A 113 -1.19 -15.07 1.71
N LEU A 114 -1.23 -16.40 1.72
CA LEU A 114 -0.07 -17.27 1.78
C LEU A 114 0.65 -17.40 0.44
N ASP A 115 1.95 -17.60 0.53
CA ASP A 115 2.79 -18.15 -0.52
C ASP A 115 3.04 -19.63 -0.22
N ALA A 116 2.27 -20.52 -0.85
CA ALA A 116 2.34 -21.96 -0.62
C ALA A 116 3.71 -22.57 -1.00
N THR A 117 4.53 -21.86 -1.78
CA THR A 117 5.89 -22.31 -2.12
C THR A 117 6.92 -21.99 -1.04
N ARG A 118 6.61 -21.04 -0.16
CA ARG A 118 7.53 -20.55 0.88
C ARG A 118 7.17 -21.00 2.28
N THR A 119 5.90 -21.31 2.53
CA THR A 119 5.44 -21.62 3.89
C THR A 119 4.36 -22.70 3.92
N ALA A 120 4.41 -23.52 4.95
CA ALA A 120 3.36 -24.50 5.28
C ALA A 120 2.41 -23.99 6.39
N LEU A 121 2.37 -22.68 6.68
CA LEU A 121 1.49 -22.11 7.69
C LEU A 121 0.01 -22.35 7.35
N SER A 122 -0.79 -22.55 8.40
CA SER A 122 -2.24 -22.67 8.22
C SER A 122 -2.86 -21.32 7.83
N PRO A 123 -3.97 -21.31 7.06
CA PRO A 123 -4.70 -20.07 6.72
C PRO A 123 -5.08 -19.24 7.95
N ALA A 124 -5.48 -19.88 9.05
CA ALA A 124 -5.81 -19.20 10.30
C ALA A 124 -4.58 -18.49 10.90
N THR A 125 -3.43 -19.14 10.88
CA THR A 125 -2.16 -18.53 11.35
C THR A 125 -1.78 -17.32 10.48
N ALA A 126 -1.97 -17.39 9.15
CA ALA A 126 -1.72 -16.26 8.26
C ALA A 126 -2.60 -15.04 8.60
N VAL A 127 -3.87 -15.26 8.89
CA VAL A 127 -4.80 -14.21 9.34
C VAL A 127 -4.34 -13.63 10.68
N LEU A 128 -3.95 -14.45 11.63
CA LEU A 128 -3.41 -13.97 12.91
C LEU A 128 -2.14 -13.15 12.74
N CYS A 129 -1.21 -13.56 11.85
CA CYS A 129 -0.02 -12.78 11.51
C CYS A 129 -0.39 -11.41 10.92
N SER A 130 -1.39 -11.38 10.01
CA SER A 130 -1.88 -10.13 9.42
C SER A 130 -2.44 -9.19 10.49
N LEU A 131 -3.34 -9.67 11.36
CA LEU A 131 -3.92 -8.90 12.45
C LEU A 131 -2.88 -8.43 13.47
N ALA A 132 -1.98 -9.34 13.87
CA ALA A 132 -0.88 -9.03 14.80
C ALA A 132 0.04 -7.93 14.22
N GLY A 133 0.27 -7.92 12.91
CA GLY A 133 1.06 -6.89 12.26
C GLY A 133 0.40 -5.53 12.24
N LEU A 134 -0.92 -5.44 12.05
CA LEU A 134 -1.62 -4.17 12.12
C LEU A 134 -1.51 -3.56 13.52
N LEU A 135 -1.81 -4.35 14.56
CA LEU A 135 -1.80 -3.88 15.94
C LEU A 135 -0.35 -3.73 16.46
N GLY A 136 0.46 -4.79 16.34
CA GLY A 136 1.85 -4.81 16.84
C GLY A 136 2.71 -3.78 16.12
N GLY A 137 2.56 -3.64 14.80
CA GLY A 137 3.27 -2.64 14.03
C GLY A 137 2.98 -1.23 14.52
N TRP A 138 1.69 -0.92 14.82
CA TRP A 138 1.35 0.39 15.39
C TRP A 138 1.94 0.57 16.79
N LEU A 139 1.89 -0.43 17.66
CA LEU A 139 2.48 -0.35 19.00
C LEU A 139 3.99 -0.10 18.95
N VAL A 140 4.72 -0.78 18.05
CA VAL A 140 6.15 -0.58 17.84
C VAL A 140 6.42 0.85 17.33
N TYR A 141 5.70 1.27 16.28
CA TYR A 141 5.83 2.63 15.74
C TYR A 141 5.55 3.69 16.81
N ASP A 142 4.44 3.58 17.52
CA ASP A 142 4.05 4.56 18.55
C ASP A 142 5.02 4.55 19.74
N GLY A 143 5.50 3.35 20.13
CA GLY A 143 6.52 3.17 21.16
C GLY A 143 7.84 3.88 20.81
N ILE A 144 8.33 3.76 19.56
CA ILE A 144 9.53 4.47 19.09
C ILE A 144 9.35 5.97 19.28
N TRP A 145 8.22 6.53 18.85
CA TRP A 145 7.99 7.97 18.90
C TRP A 145 7.63 8.51 20.28
N ARG A 146 7.20 7.67 21.22
CA ARG A 146 7.02 8.04 22.65
C ARG A 146 8.29 7.87 23.46
N SER A 147 9.25 7.09 22.99
CA SER A 147 10.52 6.88 23.67
C SER A 147 11.41 8.13 23.60
N PRO A 148 12.53 8.18 24.33
CA PRO A 148 13.54 9.25 24.19
C PRO A 148 14.05 9.42 22.76
N LEU A 149 13.99 8.35 21.93
CA LEU A 149 14.36 8.40 20.52
C LEU A 149 13.49 9.38 19.73
N GLY A 150 12.20 9.52 20.08
CA GLY A 150 11.29 10.48 19.46
C GLY A 150 11.70 11.97 19.58
N ARG A 151 12.61 12.28 20.49
CA ARG A 151 13.23 13.62 20.60
C ARG A 151 14.24 13.90 19.47
N LYS A 152 14.68 12.84 18.78
CA LYS A 152 15.60 12.88 17.63
C LYS A 152 14.86 12.40 16.38
N PRO A 153 14.13 13.29 15.68
CA PRO A 153 13.15 12.88 14.67
C PRO A 153 13.74 12.05 13.52
N ILE A 154 14.97 12.34 13.10
CA ILE A 154 15.63 11.57 12.04
C ILE A 154 15.89 10.13 12.53
N LEU A 155 16.41 9.94 13.73
CA LEU A 155 16.66 8.59 14.28
C LEU A 155 15.37 7.81 14.50
N ALA A 156 14.34 8.48 15.01
CA ALA A 156 13.02 7.85 15.20
C ALA A 156 12.38 7.44 13.85
N ALA A 157 12.49 8.29 12.82
CA ALA A 157 12.03 7.96 11.47
C ALA A 157 12.81 6.78 10.88
N THR A 158 14.15 6.78 10.99
CA THR A 158 14.98 5.66 10.55
C THR A 158 14.63 4.38 11.28
N ALA A 159 14.48 4.40 12.60
CA ALA A 159 14.07 3.23 13.38
C ALA A 159 12.67 2.73 12.98
N SER A 160 11.73 3.64 12.71
CA SER A 160 10.39 3.28 12.23
C SER A 160 10.42 2.64 10.84
N LEU A 161 11.24 3.12 9.92
CA LEU A 161 11.43 2.52 8.60
C LEU A 161 12.12 1.16 8.69
N LEU A 162 13.15 1.02 9.53
CA LEU A 162 13.80 -0.27 9.77
C LEU A 162 12.80 -1.29 10.32
N ALA A 163 11.98 -0.92 11.31
CA ALA A 163 10.94 -1.80 11.84
C ALA A 163 9.91 -2.19 10.76
N LEU A 164 9.49 -1.24 9.91
CA LEU A 164 8.58 -1.49 8.80
C LEU A 164 9.18 -2.47 7.78
N PHE A 165 10.45 -2.29 7.40
CA PHE A 165 11.12 -3.16 6.44
C PHE A 165 11.46 -4.53 7.02
N THR A 166 11.73 -4.62 8.34
CA THR A 166 11.83 -5.89 9.05
C THR A 166 10.49 -6.65 8.99
N ALA A 167 9.38 -5.97 9.22
CA ALA A 167 8.05 -6.56 9.05
C ALA A 167 7.80 -6.98 7.58
N ALA A 168 8.19 -6.16 6.61
CA ALA A 168 8.07 -6.49 5.18
C ALA A 168 8.92 -7.73 4.83
N HIS A 169 10.13 -7.84 5.35
CA HIS A 169 10.97 -9.02 5.18
C HIS A 169 10.31 -10.28 5.76
N PHE A 170 9.78 -10.19 6.99
CA PHE A 170 9.04 -11.29 7.62
C PHE A 170 7.82 -11.71 6.79
N TYR A 171 6.99 -10.75 6.35
CA TYR A 171 5.83 -11.07 5.51
C TYR A 171 6.22 -11.59 4.14
N GLY A 172 7.37 -11.19 3.59
CA GLY A 172 7.91 -11.73 2.34
C GLY A 172 8.27 -13.22 2.41
N GLN A 173 8.45 -13.79 3.63
CA GLN A 173 8.68 -15.22 3.81
C GLN A 173 7.38 -16.05 3.86
N ILE A 174 6.25 -15.42 4.15
CA ILE A 174 4.99 -16.14 4.41
C ILE A 174 3.85 -15.71 3.49
N PHE A 175 3.81 -14.45 3.05
CA PHE A 175 2.74 -13.92 2.21
C PHE A 175 3.16 -13.88 0.73
N ASN A 176 2.20 -14.09 -0.16
CA ASN A 176 2.42 -13.80 -1.56
C ASN A 176 2.67 -12.29 -1.78
N GLY A 177 3.30 -11.94 -2.90
CA GLY A 177 3.74 -10.57 -3.11
C GLY A 177 2.63 -9.52 -3.08
N ARG A 178 1.42 -9.85 -3.58
CA ARG A 178 0.27 -8.94 -3.51
C ARG A 178 -0.18 -8.71 -2.08
N ALA A 179 -0.29 -9.78 -1.29
CA ALA A 179 -0.67 -9.68 0.11
C ALA A 179 0.38 -8.92 0.93
N LEU A 180 1.68 -9.13 0.65
CA LEU A 180 2.78 -8.39 1.24
C LEU A 180 2.62 -6.86 1.05
N PHE A 181 2.45 -6.40 -0.19
CA PHE A 181 2.35 -4.97 -0.49
C PHE A 181 1.12 -4.35 0.16
N LEU A 182 -0.03 -5.02 0.08
CA LEU A 182 -1.26 -4.57 0.72
C LEU A 182 -1.15 -4.57 2.25
N GLN A 183 -0.51 -5.59 2.85
CA GLN A 183 -0.32 -5.68 4.30
C GLN A 183 0.52 -4.50 4.82
N ILE A 184 1.64 -4.18 4.16
CA ILE A 184 2.48 -3.03 4.54
C ILE A 184 1.72 -1.72 4.35
N GLY A 185 0.95 -1.58 3.26
CA GLY A 185 0.06 -0.43 3.06
C GLY A 185 -1.00 -0.30 4.15
N ALA A 186 -1.64 -1.41 4.54
CA ALA A 186 -2.63 -1.45 5.62
C ALA A 186 -2.02 -1.14 7.00
N MET A 187 -0.80 -1.61 7.28
CA MET A 187 -0.05 -1.25 8.49
C MET A 187 0.20 0.27 8.54
N MET A 188 0.74 0.85 7.48
CA MET A 188 0.97 2.31 7.41
C MET A 188 -0.35 3.09 7.51
N GLY A 189 -1.42 2.66 6.83
CA GLY A 189 -2.76 3.23 6.95
C GLY A 189 -3.32 3.17 8.38
N THR A 190 -3.06 2.06 9.08
CA THR A 190 -3.40 1.90 10.50
C THR A 190 -2.60 2.87 11.37
N PHE A 191 -1.30 3.07 11.13
CA PHE A 191 -0.48 4.07 11.82
C PHE A 191 -1.07 5.48 11.63
N MET A 192 -1.46 5.81 10.40
CA MET A 192 -2.05 7.11 10.08
C MET A 192 -3.38 7.33 10.79
N SER A 193 -4.31 6.38 10.75
CA SER A 193 -5.61 6.48 11.43
C SER A 193 -5.48 6.48 12.95
N ALA A 194 -4.61 5.64 13.52
CA ALA A 194 -4.33 5.62 14.94
C ALA A 194 -3.68 6.94 15.41
N ASN A 195 -2.80 7.55 14.61
CA ASN A 195 -2.30 8.90 14.89
C ASN A 195 -3.42 9.94 14.96
N VAL A 196 -4.42 9.87 14.05
CA VAL A 196 -5.58 10.77 14.13
C VAL A 196 -6.37 10.50 15.39
N PHE A 197 -6.73 9.25 15.67
CA PHE A 197 -7.59 8.89 16.79
C PHE A 197 -6.94 9.17 18.15
N VAL A 198 -5.71 8.66 18.35
CA VAL A 198 -5.04 8.70 19.68
C VAL A 198 -4.36 10.06 19.93
N HIS A 199 -3.60 10.54 18.94
CA HIS A 199 -2.71 11.68 19.16
C HIS A 199 -3.31 13.00 18.71
N ILE A 200 -3.81 13.08 17.47
CA ILE A 200 -4.28 14.36 16.93
C ILE A 200 -5.57 14.77 17.66
N MET A 201 -6.58 13.91 17.62
CA MET A 201 -7.86 14.17 18.28
C MET A 201 -7.72 14.22 19.80
N GLY A 202 -6.92 13.31 20.40
CA GLY A 202 -6.66 13.30 21.84
C GLY A 202 -6.06 14.62 22.34
N ASN A 203 -5.05 15.17 21.65
CA ASN A 203 -4.45 16.45 22.01
C ASN A 203 -5.38 17.63 21.74
N GLN A 204 -6.14 17.61 20.64
CA GLN A 204 -7.13 18.65 20.35
C GLN A 204 -8.24 18.69 21.41
N HIS A 205 -8.75 17.53 21.88
CA HIS A 205 -9.72 17.48 22.97
C HIS A 205 -9.15 17.99 24.30
N LYS A 206 -7.90 17.63 24.63
CA LYS A 206 -7.22 18.14 25.84
C LYS A 206 -7.06 19.66 25.75
N PHE A 207 -6.66 20.18 24.61
CA PHE A 207 -6.55 21.61 24.35
C PHE A 207 -7.88 22.33 24.56
N MET A 208 -8.95 21.87 23.91
CA MET A 208 -10.28 22.46 24.04
C MET A 208 -10.82 22.41 25.47
N ARG A 209 -10.58 21.29 26.19
CA ARG A 209 -10.95 21.17 27.62
C ARG A 209 -10.19 22.18 28.47
N SER A 210 -8.89 22.36 28.24
CA SER A 210 -8.07 23.34 28.96
C SER A 210 -8.58 24.76 28.76
N LEU A 211 -8.90 25.15 27.52
CA LEU A 211 -9.47 26.46 27.22
C LEU A 211 -10.83 26.67 27.88
N ARG A 212 -11.74 25.69 27.81
CA ARG A 212 -13.08 25.81 28.49
C ARG A 212 -12.98 25.93 30.01
N GLN A 213 -11.87 25.46 30.60
CA GLN A 213 -11.56 25.60 32.01
C GLN A 213 -10.87 26.95 32.35
N GLY A 214 -10.80 27.87 31.39
CA GLY A 214 -10.16 29.19 31.59
C GLY A 214 -8.64 29.14 31.73
N ARG A 215 -8.00 27.99 31.36
CA ARG A 215 -6.54 27.88 31.44
C ARG A 215 -5.90 28.59 30.23
N PRO A 216 -4.68 29.16 30.40
CA PRO A 216 -4.00 29.84 29.32
C PRO A 216 -3.68 28.88 28.18
N TYR A 217 -3.47 29.43 26.97
CA TYR A 217 -3.08 28.67 25.77
C TYR A 217 -1.81 27.87 26.03
N ASP A 218 -1.90 26.54 25.80
CA ASP A 218 -0.75 25.65 25.89
C ASP A 218 -0.39 25.11 24.50
N SER A 219 0.67 25.65 23.93
CA SER A 219 1.17 25.28 22.59
C SER A 219 1.62 23.83 22.48
N ARG A 220 1.87 23.12 23.60
CA ARG A 220 2.34 21.72 23.60
C ARG A 220 1.34 20.79 22.93
N TYR A 221 0.04 20.98 23.18
CA TYR A 221 -1.01 20.16 22.54
C TYR A 221 -1.04 20.33 21.03
N GLY A 222 -0.96 21.57 20.55
CA GLY A 222 -0.92 21.85 19.12
C GLY A 222 0.35 21.30 18.45
N LYS A 223 1.51 21.46 19.07
CA LYS A 223 2.79 20.92 18.58
C LYS A 223 2.77 19.40 18.50
N ALA A 224 2.24 18.72 19.52
CA ALA A 224 2.12 17.25 19.54
C ALA A 224 1.17 16.74 18.44
N ALA A 225 0.03 17.37 18.25
CA ALA A 225 -0.90 17.04 17.17
C ALA A 225 -0.26 17.29 15.78
N LYS A 226 0.41 18.42 15.58
CA LYS A 226 1.10 18.79 14.34
C LYS A 226 2.22 17.80 13.99
N SER A 227 3.00 17.35 14.97
CA SER A 227 4.04 16.34 14.75
C SER A 227 3.46 15.05 14.16
N ARG A 228 2.40 14.50 14.75
CA ARG A 228 1.76 13.28 14.23
C ARG A 228 1.06 13.49 12.89
N SER A 229 0.50 14.67 12.66
CA SER A 229 -0.04 15.05 11.35
C SER A 229 1.05 15.07 10.28
N LEU A 230 2.25 15.54 10.61
CA LEU A 230 3.40 15.52 9.70
C LEU A 230 3.83 14.08 9.35
N HIS A 231 3.80 13.14 10.31
CA HIS A 231 4.06 11.72 10.00
C HIS A 231 3.05 11.19 8.99
N ASN A 232 1.75 11.44 9.21
CA ASN A 232 0.70 11.04 8.27
C ASN A 232 0.94 11.62 6.87
N HIS A 233 1.36 12.87 6.84
CA HIS A 233 1.65 13.56 5.58
C HIS A 233 2.78 12.90 4.77
N TYR A 234 3.85 12.44 5.43
CA TYR A 234 4.92 11.68 4.75
C TYR A 234 4.50 10.27 4.34
N MET A 235 3.62 9.62 5.10
CA MET A 235 3.10 8.28 4.78
C MET A 235 2.06 8.27 3.65
N THR A 236 1.47 9.42 3.30
CA THR A 236 0.37 9.52 2.33
C THR A 236 0.70 8.91 0.97
N PHE A 237 1.84 9.27 0.36
CA PHE A 237 2.20 8.78 -0.97
C PHE A 237 2.58 7.28 -0.97
N PRO A 238 3.40 6.80 -0.04
CA PRO A 238 3.62 5.36 0.09
C PRO A 238 2.34 4.55 0.25
N VAL A 239 1.45 4.95 1.15
CA VAL A 239 0.18 4.24 1.37
C VAL A 239 -0.66 4.23 0.09
N LEU A 240 -0.81 5.37 -0.58
CA LEU A 240 -1.55 5.45 -1.84
C LEU A 240 -1.00 4.47 -2.88
N PHE A 241 0.32 4.45 -3.09
CA PHE A 241 0.96 3.53 -4.02
C PHE A 241 0.71 2.06 -3.62
N LEU A 242 0.92 1.72 -2.34
CA LEU A 242 0.74 0.34 -1.86
C LEU A 242 -0.71 -0.13 -2.01
N MET A 243 -1.71 0.75 -1.82
CA MET A 243 -3.12 0.43 -2.08
C MET A 243 -3.42 0.20 -3.57
N LEU A 244 -2.71 0.90 -4.46
CA LEU A 244 -2.82 0.74 -5.90
C LEU A 244 -1.92 -0.38 -6.45
N SER A 245 -1.05 -0.96 -5.62
CA SER A 245 -0.01 -1.92 -6.05
C SER A 245 -0.56 -3.16 -6.73
N ALA A 246 -1.81 -3.55 -6.45
CA ALA A 246 -2.49 -4.66 -7.12
C ALA A 246 -2.57 -4.49 -8.67
N HIS A 247 -2.46 -3.25 -9.18
CA HIS A 247 -2.40 -2.95 -10.61
C HIS A 247 -0.98 -3.06 -11.20
N PHE A 248 0.03 -3.34 -10.38
CA PHE A 248 1.44 -3.42 -10.82
C PHE A 248 2.06 -4.78 -10.50
N PRO A 249 1.57 -5.88 -11.13
CA PRO A 249 1.99 -7.25 -10.82
C PRO A 249 3.50 -7.45 -10.99
N ARG A 250 4.13 -6.76 -11.94
CA ARG A 250 5.57 -6.82 -12.19
C ARG A 250 6.41 -6.43 -10.96
N LEU A 251 5.88 -5.58 -10.07
CA LEU A 251 6.58 -5.14 -8.87
C LEU A 251 6.40 -6.12 -7.70
N TYR A 252 5.15 -6.49 -7.41
CA TYR A 252 4.88 -7.35 -6.25
C TYR A 252 5.18 -8.83 -6.51
N ALA A 253 5.11 -9.30 -7.76
CA ALA A 253 5.42 -10.68 -8.12
C ALA A 253 6.92 -10.91 -8.40
N ALA A 254 7.75 -9.87 -8.33
CA ALA A 254 9.20 -10.00 -8.50
C ALA A 254 9.83 -10.81 -7.35
N ASP A 255 10.94 -11.51 -7.62
CA ASP A 255 11.69 -12.24 -6.59
C ASP A 255 12.30 -11.30 -5.54
N TRP A 256 12.63 -10.07 -5.94
CA TRP A 256 13.17 -8.99 -5.11
C TRP A 256 12.09 -8.00 -4.67
N ASN A 257 10.85 -8.47 -4.48
CA ASN A 257 9.71 -7.61 -4.15
C ASN A 257 9.88 -6.81 -2.85
N VAL A 258 10.55 -7.35 -1.83
CA VAL A 258 10.80 -6.63 -0.56
C VAL A 258 11.75 -5.45 -0.76
N PRO A 259 12.94 -5.59 -1.39
CA PRO A 259 13.77 -4.43 -1.76
C PRO A 259 13.05 -3.44 -2.67
N ILE A 260 12.27 -3.91 -3.65
CA ILE A 260 11.47 -3.03 -4.53
C ILE A 260 10.48 -2.20 -3.70
N LEU A 261 9.76 -2.84 -2.77
CA LEU A 261 8.85 -2.16 -1.84
C LEU A 261 9.59 -1.09 -1.04
N ALA A 262 10.78 -1.40 -0.52
CA ALA A 262 11.57 -0.45 0.26
C ALA A 262 12.00 0.76 -0.59
N ILE A 263 12.48 0.54 -1.82
CA ILE A 263 12.85 1.62 -2.75
C ILE A 263 11.63 2.52 -3.02
N VAL A 264 10.47 1.94 -3.32
CA VAL A 264 9.24 2.70 -3.60
C VAL A 264 8.82 3.54 -2.40
N VAL A 265 8.79 2.95 -1.19
CA VAL A 265 8.41 3.68 0.03
C VAL A 265 9.36 4.85 0.29
N ILE A 266 10.66 4.62 0.23
CA ILE A 266 11.68 5.66 0.46
C ILE A 266 11.58 6.75 -0.61
N ALA A 267 11.47 6.39 -1.88
CA ALA A 267 11.37 7.34 -2.98
C ALA A 267 10.14 8.24 -2.85
N LEU A 268 8.99 7.66 -2.53
CA LEU A 268 7.75 8.43 -2.37
C LEU A 268 7.77 9.33 -1.13
N MET A 269 8.43 8.92 -0.04
CA MET A 269 8.67 9.80 1.10
C MET A 269 9.64 10.95 0.75
N ALA A 270 10.69 10.67 -0.03
CA ALA A 270 11.62 11.69 -0.52
C ALA A 270 10.94 12.68 -1.47
N ILE A 271 10.14 12.21 -2.43
CA ILE A 271 9.32 13.05 -3.30
C ILE A 271 8.41 13.97 -2.48
N LYS A 272 7.75 13.40 -1.45
CA LYS A 272 6.90 14.19 -0.57
C LYS A 272 7.67 15.25 0.21
N HIS A 273 8.88 14.94 0.65
CA HIS A 273 9.78 15.90 1.29
C HIS A 273 10.15 17.05 0.34
N LEU A 274 10.53 16.72 -0.88
CA LEU A 274 10.86 17.71 -1.92
C LEU A 274 9.67 18.62 -2.24
N MET A 275 8.46 18.06 -2.34
CA MET A 275 7.24 18.85 -2.53
C MET A 275 6.95 19.79 -1.35
N ASN A 276 7.26 19.39 -0.13
CA ASN A 276 7.10 20.26 1.06
C ASN A 276 8.12 21.38 1.08
N SER A 277 9.35 21.14 0.59
CA SER A 277 10.44 22.12 0.57
C SER A 277 10.39 23.08 -0.64
N ARG A 278 9.40 22.94 -1.55
CA ARG A 278 9.32 23.70 -2.81
C ARG A 278 9.41 25.23 -2.68
N TYR A 279 8.95 25.79 -1.56
CA TYR A 279 8.99 27.23 -1.33
C TYR A 279 10.36 27.75 -0.88
N HIS A 280 11.25 26.86 -0.41
CA HIS A 280 12.58 27.21 0.11
C HIS A 280 13.72 26.60 -0.72
N PHE A 281 13.39 25.65 -1.60
CA PHE A 281 14.37 24.91 -2.40
C PHE A 281 14.04 25.01 -3.90
N LYS A 282 14.73 25.87 -4.62
CA LYS A 282 14.50 26.19 -6.04
C LYS A 282 14.51 24.97 -6.97
N TYR A 283 15.39 24.00 -6.71
CA TYR A 283 15.60 22.84 -7.58
C TYR A 283 14.75 21.61 -7.22
N TRP A 284 13.74 21.74 -6.35
CA TRP A 284 12.90 20.64 -5.85
C TRP A 284 12.32 19.75 -6.95
N LEU A 285 11.91 20.32 -8.09
CA LEU A 285 11.29 19.58 -9.19
C LEU A 285 12.33 18.69 -9.90
N TRP A 286 13.53 19.22 -10.16
CA TRP A 286 14.63 18.45 -10.75
C TRP A 286 15.07 17.29 -9.86
N TRP A 287 15.07 17.48 -8.55
CA TRP A 287 15.36 16.44 -7.59
C TRP A 287 14.25 15.40 -7.53
N ILE A 288 12.99 15.75 -7.78
CA ILE A 288 11.90 14.76 -7.96
C ILE A 288 12.19 13.89 -9.19
N PHE A 289 12.49 14.49 -10.34
CA PHE A 289 12.86 13.72 -11.54
C PHE A 289 14.08 12.83 -11.31
N GLY A 290 15.10 13.33 -10.64
CA GLY A 290 16.26 12.54 -10.23
C GLY A 290 15.89 11.36 -9.32
N THR A 291 15.05 11.59 -8.31
CA THR A 291 14.57 10.53 -7.41
C THR A 291 13.81 9.45 -8.18
N VAL A 292 12.91 9.85 -9.08
CA VAL A 292 12.15 8.91 -9.94
C VAL A 292 13.10 8.12 -10.84
N ALA A 293 14.04 8.79 -11.52
CA ALA A 293 14.98 8.14 -12.43
C ALA A 293 15.88 7.12 -11.70
N VAL A 294 16.45 7.51 -10.55
CA VAL A 294 17.29 6.62 -9.74
C VAL A 294 16.47 5.43 -9.23
N SER A 295 15.28 5.66 -8.71
CA SER A 295 14.42 4.59 -8.20
C SER A 295 14.00 3.63 -9.30
N ALA A 296 13.60 4.15 -10.47
CA ALA A 296 13.25 3.33 -11.63
C ALA A 296 14.45 2.50 -12.12
N HIS A 297 15.65 3.08 -12.14
CA HIS A 297 16.86 2.37 -12.52
C HIS A 297 17.19 1.23 -11.53
N LEU A 298 17.15 1.50 -10.21
CA LEU A 298 17.40 0.49 -9.19
C LEU A 298 16.36 -0.64 -9.24
N ILE A 299 15.07 -0.31 -9.42
CA ILE A 299 14.01 -1.30 -9.61
C ILE A 299 14.27 -2.09 -10.89
N GLY A 300 14.65 -1.43 -11.98
CA GLY A 300 15.02 -2.09 -13.23
C GLY A 300 16.14 -3.12 -13.03
N ILE A 301 17.18 -2.77 -12.29
CA ILE A 301 18.25 -3.73 -11.94
C ILE A 301 17.67 -4.93 -11.19
N LEU A 302 16.89 -4.69 -10.12
CA LEU A 302 16.32 -5.77 -9.31
C LEU A 302 15.40 -6.70 -10.09
N LEU A 303 14.68 -6.20 -11.09
CA LEU A 303 13.80 -6.98 -11.95
C LEU A 303 14.58 -7.93 -12.91
N HIS A 304 15.87 -7.67 -13.15
CA HIS A 304 16.73 -8.48 -14.02
C HIS A 304 17.73 -9.33 -13.24
N LEU A 305 17.84 -9.15 -11.91
CA LEU A 305 18.70 -10.01 -11.08
C LEU A 305 18.09 -11.42 -10.96
N PRO A 306 18.94 -12.46 -10.90
CA PRO A 306 18.47 -13.81 -10.59
C PRO A 306 17.84 -13.86 -9.20
N PRO A 307 16.95 -14.84 -8.92
CA PRO A 307 16.31 -15.02 -7.62
C PRO A 307 17.34 -15.10 -6.49
N PRO A 308 17.03 -14.62 -5.27
CA PRO A 308 17.94 -14.69 -4.12
C PRO A 308 18.44 -16.10 -3.81
N ALA A 309 17.58 -17.11 -3.97
CA ALA A 309 17.93 -18.51 -3.74
C ALA A 309 18.98 -19.00 -4.75
N ALA A 310 18.91 -18.58 -6.02
CA ALA A 310 19.91 -18.93 -7.04
C ALA A 310 21.27 -18.30 -6.74
N LEU A 311 21.31 -17.06 -6.25
CA LEU A 311 22.55 -16.39 -5.83
C LEU A 311 23.18 -17.07 -4.60
N ALA A 312 22.36 -17.54 -3.66
CA ALA A 312 22.84 -18.18 -2.43
C ALA A 312 23.43 -19.59 -2.66
N GLN A 313 22.95 -20.30 -3.69
CA GLN A 313 23.32 -21.70 -3.94
C GLN A 313 24.39 -21.88 -5.02
N GLY A 314 24.89 -20.79 -5.64
CA GLY A 314 25.76 -20.88 -6.80
C GLY A 314 25.13 -21.68 -7.96
N ALA A 315 23.79 -21.73 -7.96
CA ALA A 315 23.04 -22.55 -8.89
C ALA A 315 23.24 -22.08 -10.34
N MET A 316 23.29 -23.03 -11.25
CA MET A 316 23.28 -22.81 -12.71
C MET A 316 22.09 -21.86 -13.04
N PRO A 317 22.30 -20.87 -13.92
CA PRO A 317 21.22 -19.95 -14.29
C PRO A 317 19.97 -20.75 -14.69
N PRO A 318 18.77 -20.31 -14.27
CA PRO A 318 17.52 -20.97 -14.69
C PRO A 318 17.47 -21.05 -16.21
N ASP A 319 16.82 -22.09 -16.72
CA ASP A 319 16.60 -22.29 -18.15
C ASP A 319 16.13 -20.97 -18.80
N PRO A 320 16.77 -20.50 -19.87
CA PRO A 320 16.37 -19.28 -20.57
C PRO A 320 14.88 -19.24 -20.93
N ALA A 321 14.29 -20.39 -21.31
CA ALA A 321 12.86 -20.48 -21.58
C ALA A 321 11.99 -20.19 -20.35
N VAL A 322 12.40 -20.66 -19.17
CA VAL A 322 11.71 -20.37 -17.91
C VAL A 322 11.79 -18.88 -17.56
N LEU A 323 12.95 -18.24 -17.79
CA LEU A 323 13.10 -16.79 -17.55
C LEU A 323 12.27 -15.95 -18.52
N SER A 324 12.27 -16.31 -19.79
CA SER A 324 11.46 -15.69 -20.83
C SER A 324 9.97 -15.84 -20.50
N GLY A 325 9.52 -17.06 -20.20
CA GLY A 325 8.14 -17.35 -19.79
C GLY A 325 7.71 -16.60 -18.54
N LYS A 326 8.59 -16.47 -17.54
CA LYS A 326 8.33 -15.63 -16.36
C LYS A 326 8.12 -14.16 -16.72
N THR A 327 8.95 -13.64 -17.62
CA THR A 327 8.82 -12.26 -18.09
C THR A 327 7.51 -12.05 -18.84
N LEU A 328 7.15 -12.98 -19.73
CA LEU A 328 5.87 -12.98 -20.45
C LEU A 328 4.68 -13.04 -19.47
N PHE A 329 4.73 -13.93 -18.49
CA PHE A 329 3.68 -14.06 -17.47
C PHE A 329 3.43 -12.75 -16.71
N GLN A 330 4.48 -11.98 -16.45
CA GLN A 330 4.40 -10.66 -15.80
C GLN A 330 3.93 -9.57 -16.76
N THR A 331 4.47 -9.52 -17.98
CA THR A 331 4.16 -8.46 -18.96
C THR A 331 2.76 -8.60 -19.56
N GLN A 332 2.26 -9.82 -19.70
CA GLN A 332 0.88 -10.09 -20.13
C GLN A 332 -0.12 -10.07 -18.99
N ALA A 333 0.32 -9.65 -17.78
CA ALA A 333 -0.51 -9.52 -16.59
C ALA A 333 -1.24 -10.80 -16.14
N CYS A 334 -0.74 -11.99 -16.51
CA CYS A 334 -1.32 -13.28 -16.12
C CYS A 334 -1.48 -13.42 -14.60
N ALA A 335 -0.51 -12.88 -13.82
CA ALA A 335 -0.52 -12.86 -12.37
C ALA A 335 -1.73 -12.12 -11.77
N THR A 336 -2.43 -11.28 -12.52
CA THR A 336 -3.63 -10.56 -12.04
C THR A 336 -4.79 -11.51 -11.77
N CYS A 337 -4.95 -12.52 -12.64
CA CYS A 337 -6.04 -13.52 -12.54
C CYS A 337 -5.55 -14.86 -11.96
N HIS A 338 -4.30 -15.24 -12.24
CA HIS A 338 -3.68 -16.52 -11.85
C HIS A 338 -2.69 -16.32 -10.70
N MET A 339 -3.17 -15.82 -9.58
CA MET A 339 -2.34 -15.62 -8.41
C MET A 339 -2.10 -16.90 -7.63
N GLN A 340 -1.04 -16.89 -6.84
CA GLN A 340 -0.82 -17.90 -5.83
C GLN A 340 -1.91 -17.81 -4.74
N GLY A 341 -2.52 -18.92 -4.39
CA GLY A 341 -3.70 -18.95 -3.54
C GLY A 341 -5.01 -18.96 -4.37
N SER A 342 -6.16 -18.89 -3.74
CA SER A 342 -7.43 -18.84 -4.44
C SER A 342 -7.66 -17.45 -5.06
N SER A 343 -7.66 -17.36 -6.38
CA SER A 343 -8.15 -16.21 -7.12
C SER A 343 -9.63 -16.41 -7.43
N GLN A 344 -10.45 -15.37 -7.31
CA GLN A 344 -11.85 -15.42 -7.73
C GLN A 344 -12.02 -15.32 -9.26
N ILE A 345 -10.95 -14.97 -9.99
CA ILE A 345 -11.01 -14.69 -11.42
C ILE A 345 -10.52 -15.88 -12.25
N GLY A 346 -9.47 -16.57 -11.78
CA GLY A 346 -8.92 -17.73 -12.45
C GLY A 346 -8.21 -18.69 -11.49
N PRO A 347 -7.99 -19.97 -11.87
CA PRO A 347 -7.33 -20.93 -11.01
C PRO A 347 -5.87 -20.54 -10.75
N SER A 348 -5.35 -20.89 -9.55
CA SER A 348 -3.92 -20.76 -9.27
C SER A 348 -3.11 -21.67 -10.20
N LEU A 349 -2.07 -21.13 -10.84
CA LEU A 349 -1.17 -21.93 -11.68
C LEU A 349 -0.02 -22.56 -10.88
N TYR A 350 0.10 -22.27 -9.61
CA TYR A 350 1.13 -22.84 -8.74
C TYR A 350 0.79 -24.29 -8.39
N GLY A 351 1.65 -25.22 -8.80
CA GLY A 351 1.47 -26.66 -8.56
C GLY A 351 0.38 -27.30 -9.41
N ILE A 352 -0.16 -26.61 -10.41
CA ILE A 352 -1.26 -27.12 -11.24
C ILE A 352 -0.79 -28.12 -12.30
N TYR A 353 0.44 -27.99 -12.81
CA TYR A 353 0.98 -28.87 -13.85
C TYR A 353 1.03 -30.33 -13.38
N GLY A 354 0.53 -31.26 -14.23
CA GLY A 354 0.41 -32.66 -13.89
C GLY A 354 -0.80 -33.02 -13.00
N THR A 355 -1.64 -32.06 -12.60
CA THR A 355 -2.90 -32.33 -11.88
C THR A 355 -4.07 -32.48 -12.85
N THR A 356 -5.18 -33.06 -12.38
CA THR A 356 -6.43 -33.14 -13.13
C THR A 356 -7.39 -32.08 -12.66
N GLN A 357 -7.92 -31.27 -13.59
CA GLN A 357 -8.92 -30.24 -13.32
C GLN A 357 -10.31 -30.71 -13.82
N GLU A 358 -11.35 -30.38 -13.06
CA GLU A 358 -12.74 -30.53 -13.48
C GLU A 358 -13.19 -29.29 -14.25
N LEU A 359 -13.72 -29.47 -15.46
CA LEU A 359 -14.18 -28.37 -16.30
C LEU A 359 -15.66 -28.05 -16.05
N ALA A 360 -16.11 -26.90 -16.53
CA ALA A 360 -17.48 -26.43 -16.35
C ALA A 360 -18.53 -27.33 -17.01
N ASP A 361 -18.15 -28.07 -18.05
CA ASP A 361 -18.98 -29.07 -18.73
C ASP A 361 -19.04 -30.43 -17.98
N GLY A 362 -18.34 -30.57 -16.86
CA GLY A 362 -18.25 -31.79 -16.06
C GLY A 362 -17.17 -32.78 -16.52
N SER A 363 -16.46 -32.50 -17.61
CA SER A 363 -15.32 -33.30 -18.05
C SER A 363 -14.09 -33.07 -17.16
N ARG A 364 -13.08 -33.94 -17.29
CA ARG A 364 -11.82 -33.80 -16.55
C ARG A 364 -10.65 -33.76 -17.54
N ALA A 365 -9.77 -32.81 -17.36
CA ALA A 365 -8.59 -32.60 -18.17
C ALA A 365 -7.30 -32.67 -17.37
N LEU A 366 -6.29 -33.37 -17.85
CA LEU A 366 -4.95 -33.36 -17.31
C LEU A 366 -4.27 -32.03 -17.71
N VAL A 367 -3.71 -31.31 -16.75
CA VAL A 367 -2.97 -30.08 -17.02
C VAL A 367 -1.56 -30.44 -17.52
N ASP A 368 -1.44 -30.63 -18.81
CA ASP A 368 -0.19 -30.82 -19.53
C ASP A 368 0.11 -29.67 -20.49
N ASP A 369 1.14 -29.78 -21.31
CA ASP A 369 1.53 -28.77 -22.29
C ASP A 369 0.41 -28.45 -23.30
N ALA A 370 -0.34 -29.47 -23.74
CA ALA A 370 -1.42 -29.32 -24.70
C ALA A 370 -2.59 -28.56 -24.07
N TYR A 371 -2.94 -28.93 -22.83
CA TYR A 371 -3.96 -28.22 -22.05
C TYR A 371 -3.62 -26.73 -21.86
N ILE A 372 -2.39 -26.44 -21.44
CA ILE A 372 -1.96 -25.04 -21.23
C ILE A 372 -1.96 -24.27 -22.54
N LYS A 373 -1.45 -24.86 -23.63
CA LYS A 373 -1.47 -24.25 -24.97
C LYS A 373 -2.91 -23.91 -25.39
N THR A 374 -3.85 -24.87 -25.25
CA THR A 374 -5.26 -24.65 -25.57
C THR A 374 -5.86 -23.54 -24.69
N SER A 375 -5.61 -23.56 -23.39
CA SER A 375 -6.10 -22.51 -22.48
C SER A 375 -5.58 -21.11 -22.81
N LEU A 376 -4.36 -20.98 -23.37
CA LEU A 376 -3.81 -19.71 -23.84
C LEU A 376 -4.43 -19.23 -25.15
N LEU A 377 -4.65 -20.15 -26.11
CA LEU A 377 -5.09 -19.78 -27.47
C LEU A 377 -6.62 -19.76 -27.61
N ASP A 378 -7.31 -20.67 -26.93
CA ASP A 378 -8.78 -20.81 -26.91
C ASP A 378 -9.29 -21.09 -25.49
N PRO A 379 -9.21 -20.10 -24.59
CA PRO A 379 -9.56 -20.28 -23.17
C PRO A 379 -11.03 -20.62 -22.92
N ALA A 380 -11.92 -20.29 -23.86
CA ALA A 380 -13.35 -20.58 -23.73
C ALA A 380 -13.67 -22.09 -23.86
N SER A 381 -12.80 -22.87 -24.51
CA SER A 381 -12.99 -24.32 -24.71
C SER A 381 -12.70 -25.15 -23.44
N GLN A 382 -11.97 -24.60 -22.46
CA GLN A 382 -11.49 -25.33 -21.26
C GLN A 382 -11.66 -24.52 -19.98
N VAL A 383 -12.89 -24.12 -19.66
CA VAL A 383 -13.19 -23.34 -18.46
C VAL A 383 -13.19 -24.27 -17.24
N VAL A 384 -12.33 -23.98 -16.25
CA VAL A 384 -12.29 -24.73 -14.99
C VAL A 384 -13.56 -24.48 -14.18
N LYS A 385 -14.14 -25.53 -13.63
CA LYS A 385 -15.36 -25.46 -12.79
C LYS A 385 -15.18 -24.48 -11.63
N GLY A 386 -16.18 -23.60 -11.46
CA GLY A 386 -16.17 -22.57 -10.43
C GLY A 386 -15.54 -21.24 -10.84
N PHE A 387 -15.08 -21.11 -12.08
CA PHE A 387 -14.56 -19.86 -12.64
C PHE A 387 -15.41 -19.39 -13.83
N ALA A 388 -15.48 -18.07 -14.00
CA ALA A 388 -16.11 -17.46 -15.17
C ALA A 388 -15.18 -17.55 -16.42
N PRO A 389 -15.73 -17.59 -17.65
CA PRO A 389 -14.91 -17.57 -18.88
C PRO A 389 -14.35 -16.16 -19.16
N ALA A 390 -13.54 -15.65 -18.24
CA ALA A 390 -13.00 -14.28 -18.26
C ALA A 390 -11.57 -14.17 -18.80
N MET A 391 -10.91 -15.30 -19.08
CA MET A 391 -9.56 -15.31 -19.63
C MET A 391 -9.56 -14.83 -21.09
N PRO A 392 -8.75 -13.80 -21.45
CA PRO A 392 -8.65 -13.37 -22.85
C PRO A 392 -7.87 -14.39 -23.69
N SER A 393 -8.21 -14.52 -24.97
CA SER A 393 -7.40 -15.29 -25.91
C SER A 393 -6.10 -14.55 -26.26
N PHE A 394 -5.01 -15.32 -26.33
CA PHE A 394 -3.69 -14.85 -26.76
C PHE A 394 -3.36 -15.30 -28.19
N ALA A 395 -4.32 -15.90 -28.92
CA ALA A 395 -4.13 -16.23 -30.32
C ALA A 395 -3.77 -15.00 -31.16
N GLY A 396 -2.69 -15.08 -31.93
CA GLY A 396 -2.16 -13.97 -32.73
C GLY A 396 -1.45 -12.86 -31.93
N LYS A 397 -1.39 -12.98 -30.59
CA LYS A 397 -0.64 -12.04 -29.72
C LYS A 397 0.69 -12.64 -29.23
N LEU A 398 0.74 -13.95 -29.09
CA LEU A 398 1.94 -14.70 -28.73
C LEU A 398 2.32 -15.62 -29.90
N ASP A 399 3.60 -15.69 -30.19
CA ASP A 399 4.13 -16.68 -31.11
C ASP A 399 4.32 -18.04 -30.43
N ASP A 400 4.59 -19.11 -31.21
CA ASP A 400 4.74 -20.46 -30.66
C ASP A 400 5.92 -20.58 -29.69
N GLY A 401 7.01 -19.84 -29.88
CA GLY A 401 8.13 -19.77 -28.94
C GLY A 401 7.75 -19.18 -27.61
N GLN A 402 7.03 -18.08 -27.62
CA GLN A 402 6.51 -17.40 -26.43
C GLN A 402 5.50 -18.27 -25.66
N VAL A 403 4.66 -19.01 -26.37
CA VAL A 403 3.75 -19.99 -25.77
C VAL A 403 4.54 -21.12 -25.11
N ALA A 404 5.59 -21.65 -25.77
CA ALA A 404 6.46 -22.67 -25.19
C ALA A 404 7.19 -22.18 -23.94
N ASP A 405 7.68 -20.92 -23.94
CA ASP A 405 8.32 -20.29 -22.79
C ASP A 405 7.37 -20.14 -21.61
N LEU A 406 6.12 -19.73 -21.84
CA LEU A 406 5.07 -19.66 -20.81
C LEU A 406 4.77 -21.04 -20.22
N ILE A 407 4.69 -22.08 -21.05
CA ILE A 407 4.46 -23.45 -20.60
C ILE A 407 5.64 -23.91 -19.73
N ALA A 408 6.90 -23.66 -20.16
CA ALA A 408 8.08 -23.97 -19.37
C ALA A 408 8.06 -23.26 -18.00
N TYR A 409 7.66 -22.00 -17.96
CA TYR A 409 7.52 -21.26 -16.70
C TYR A 409 6.40 -21.86 -15.83
N ILE A 410 5.20 -22.11 -16.35
CA ILE A 410 4.08 -22.69 -15.59
C ILE A 410 4.46 -24.07 -15.03
N ARG A 411 5.15 -24.88 -15.80
CA ARG A 411 5.70 -26.18 -15.35
C ARG A 411 6.67 -26.00 -14.18
N SER A 412 7.52 -24.97 -14.21
CA SER A 412 8.48 -24.67 -13.15
C SER A 412 7.83 -24.20 -11.83
N LEU A 413 6.56 -23.78 -11.86
CA LEU A 413 5.79 -23.41 -10.67
C LEU A 413 5.31 -24.64 -9.85
N THR A 414 5.50 -25.85 -10.39
CA THR A 414 5.20 -27.09 -9.66
C THR A 414 6.44 -27.49 -8.86
N PRO A 415 6.34 -27.65 -7.51
CA PRO A 415 7.46 -28.10 -6.71
C PRO A 415 7.96 -29.46 -7.23
N GLN A 416 9.21 -29.52 -7.64
CA GLN A 416 9.86 -30.81 -7.93
C GLN A 416 10.06 -31.52 -6.59
N ILE A 417 9.19 -32.47 -6.26
CA ILE A 417 9.45 -33.39 -5.15
C ILE A 417 10.76 -34.13 -5.54
N PRO A 418 11.84 -34.02 -4.74
CA PRO A 418 13.02 -34.80 -4.99
C PRO A 418 12.58 -36.27 -5.06
N ARG A 419 12.80 -36.94 -6.20
CA ARG A 419 12.62 -38.40 -6.25
C ARG A 419 13.47 -38.96 -5.12
N ALA A 420 12.82 -39.46 -4.07
CA ALA A 420 13.48 -40.30 -3.10
C ALA A 420 14.28 -41.32 -3.91
N GLN A 421 15.59 -41.34 -3.69
CA GLN A 421 16.46 -42.35 -4.28
C GLN A 421 15.82 -43.71 -3.98
N ALA A 422 15.34 -44.38 -5.01
CA ALA A 422 14.97 -45.77 -4.89
C ALA A 422 16.24 -46.48 -4.39
N ALA A 423 16.21 -46.86 -3.10
CA ALA A 423 17.24 -47.73 -2.57
C ALA A 423 17.19 -49.06 -3.33
N PRO A 424 18.36 -49.69 -3.59
CA PRO A 424 18.48 -50.94 -4.38
C PRO A 424 17.81 -52.11 -3.70
#